data_ce09c67ba7c79cc00e820679e193fca1
#
_entry.id   ce09c67ba7c79cc00e820679e193fca1
#
_cell.length_a   1.000
_cell.length_b   1.000
_cell.length_c   1.000
_cell.angle_alpha   90.00
_cell.angle_beta   90.00
_cell.angle_gamma   90.00
#
_symmetry.space_group_name_H-M   'P 1'
#
loop_
_entity.id
_entity.type
_entity.pdbx_description
1 polymer ?
#
loop_
_entity_poly.entity_id
_entity_poly.type
_entity_poly.pdbx_seq_one_letter_code
_entity_poly.pdbx_strand_id
1 'polypeptide(L)'
;MKRVSSSVSPLPFPFVVDELMPLRPTIRRAFGFTYLYVGELLLCALRNNVKKPGSNGMWLFTTREHVDQLGAEFPELPKRYLWRSNDKAWVILPSKLEEFENYAFKACEMIVNGDRRIGRLSRGKVSATKGSYEI
;
A
#
# COMPACT_ATOMS: atom_id res chain seq x y z
N MET A 1 -8.14 25.25 5.39
CA MET A 1 -8.28 24.79 5.61
C MET A 1 -8.56 24.21 6.00
N LYS A 2 -8.64 24.04 6.22
CA LYS A 2 -8.84 23.48 6.72
C LYS A 2 -9.27 22.77 7.13
N ARG A 3 -9.58 22.63 7.27
CA ARG A 3 -9.89 21.98 7.69
C ARG A 3 -10.32 21.25 8.03
N VAL A 4 -10.49 20.97 8.22
CA VAL A 4 -10.82 20.28 8.50
C VAL A 4 -11.05 19.54 8.88
N SER A 5 -11.17 18.97 9.17
CA SER A 5 -11.35 18.24 9.52
C SER A 5 -11.29 17.66 10.53
N SER A 6 -11.62 17.92 11.19
CA SER A 6 -11.27 17.56 12.39
C SER A 6 -11.90 16.35 12.82
N SER A 7 -12.97 16.00 12.36
CA SER A 7 -13.60 14.80 12.78
C SER A 7 -13.02 13.62 12.07
N VAL A 8 -12.07 13.81 11.21
CA VAL A 8 -11.51 12.73 10.45
C VAL A 8 -10.12 12.42 10.93
N SER A 9 -9.80 11.17 11.15
CA SER A 9 -8.45 10.82 11.56
C SER A 9 -7.45 11.23 10.52
N PRO A 10 -6.30 11.64 10.92
CA PRO A 10 -5.27 11.99 9.95
C PRO A 10 -4.87 10.78 9.14
N LEU A 11 -4.37 11.02 7.96
CA LEU A 11 -3.86 9.94 7.14
C LEU A 11 -2.57 9.40 7.74
N PRO A 12 -2.38 8.11 7.73
CA PRO A 12 -1.12 7.56 8.18
C PRO A 12 -0.04 7.89 7.18
N PHE A 13 1.13 8.16 7.64
CA PHE A 13 2.28 8.43 6.79
C PHE A 13 1.93 9.40 5.66
N PRO A 14 1.55 10.63 6.02
CA PRO A 14 1.09 11.56 4.99
C PRO A 14 2.12 11.80 3.89
N PHE A 15 3.40 11.60 4.16
CA PHE A 15 4.40 11.83 3.13
C PHE A 15 4.23 10.84 1.97
N VAL A 16 3.72 9.64 2.24
CA VAL A 16 3.48 8.69 1.16
C VAL A 16 2.37 9.22 0.25
N VAL A 17 1.30 9.71 0.85
CA VAL A 17 0.21 10.24 0.07
C VAL A 17 0.69 11.43 -0.76
N ASP A 18 1.51 12.28 -0.16
CA ASP A 18 2.03 13.42 -0.88
C ASP A 18 2.87 13.01 -2.07
N GLU A 19 3.70 11.99 -1.89
CA GLU A 19 4.57 11.54 -2.98
C GLU A 19 3.75 10.92 -4.12
N LEU A 20 2.58 10.38 -3.84
CA LEU A 20 1.77 9.76 -4.87
C LEU A 20 0.77 10.70 -5.51
N MET A 21 0.73 11.95 -5.06
CA MET A 21 -0.24 12.91 -5.60
C MET A 21 -0.14 13.12 -7.10
N PRO A 22 1.04 13.01 -7.74
CA PRO A 22 1.04 13.15 -9.19
C PRO A 22 0.12 12.18 -9.90
N LEU A 23 -0.17 11.04 -9.27
CA LEU A 23 -1.08 10.07 -9.87
C LEU A 23 -2.52 10.28 -9.46
N ARG A 24 -2.78 11.21 -8.56
CA ARG A 24 -4.13 11.52 -8.08
C ARG A 24 -4.85 10.27 -7.60
N PRO A 25 -4.32 9.62 -6.58
CA PRO A 25 -4.90 8.36 -6.16
C PRO A 25 -6.25 8.54 -5.51
N THR A 26 -7.08 7.53 -5.61
CA THR A 26 -8.29 7.45 -4.84
C THR A 26 -7.94 6.83 -3.51
N ILE A 27 -8.43 7.41 -2.43
CA ILE A 27 -8.11 6.96 -1.08
C ILE A 27 -9.36 6.39 -0.45
N ARG A 28 -9.26 5.17 0.08
CA ARG A 28 -10.37 4.55 0.76
C ARG A 28 -9.92 4.01 2.07
N ARG A 29 -10.70 4.20 3.12
CA ARG A 29 -10.34 3.69 4.43
C ARG A 29 -11.25 2.55 4.79
N ALA A 30 -10.68 1.43 5.18
CA ALA A 30 -11.45 0.27 5.59
C ALA A 30 -10.56 -0.68 6.38
N PHE A 31 -11.14 -1.36 7.34
CA PHE A 31 -10.45 -2.39 8.11
C PHE A 31 -9.15 -1.90 8.77
N GLY A 32 -9.11 -0.66 9.14
CA GLY A 32 -7.91 -0.11 9.79
C GLY A 32 -6.80 0.30 8.84
N PHE A 33 -7.04 0.17 7.54
CA PHE A 33 -6.05 0.54 6.54
C PHE A 33 -6.54 1.71 5.72
N THR A 34 -5.61 2.42 5.13
CA THR A 34 -5.90 3.45 4.14
C THR A 34 -5.37 2.94 2.81
N TYR A 35 -6.28 2.64 1.89
CA TYR A 35 -5.94 2.04 0.60
C TYR A 35 -5.82 3.11 -0.47
N LEU A 36 -4.81 2.98 -1.33
CA LEU A 36 -4.57 3.95 -2.38
C LEU A 36 -4.66 3.26 -3.74
N TYR A 37 -5.55 3.78 -4.58
CA TYR A 37 -5.82 3.21 -5.89
C TYR A 37 -5.55 4.23 -6.98
N VAL A 38 -5.22 3.76 -8.15
CA VAL A 38 -5.25 4.61 -9.34
C VAL A 38 -6.15 3.85 -10.32
N GLY A 39 -7.33 4.39 -10.58
CA GLY A 39 -8.33 3.66 -11.34
C GLY A 39 -8.70 2.40 -10.58
N GLU A 40 -8.58 1.27 -11.25
CA GLU A 40 -8.89 0.01 -10.61
C GLU A 40 -7.67 -0.69 -10.08
N LEU A 41 -6.54 -0.05 -10.14
CA LEU A 41 -5.31 -0.67 -9.70
C LEU A 41 -5.06 -0.31 -8.24
N LEU A 42 -5.05 -1.31 -7.38
CA LEU A 42 -4.78 -1.12 -5.97
C LEU A 42 -3.27 -1.13 -5.79
N LEU A 43 -2.72 -0.01 -5.36
CA LEU A 43 -1.28 0.14 -5.28
C LEU A 43 -0.72 -0.22 -3.92
N CYS A 44 -1.27 0.34 -2.89
CA CYS A 44 -0.70 0.13 -1.57
C CYS A 44 -1.71 0.45 -0.50
N ALA A 45 -1.40 0.07 0.71
CA ALA A 45 -2.21 0.41 1.86
C ALA A 45 -1.30 0.87 2.98
N LEU A 46 -1.78 1.77 3.79
CA LEU A 46 -1.02 2.33 4.89
C LEU A 46 -1.75 2.03 6.18
N ARG A 47 -0.99 1.71 7.21
CA ARG A 47 -1.57 1.46 8.52
C ARG A 47 -0.65 2.00 9.59
N ASN A 48 -1.21 2.74 10.51
CA ASN A 48 -0.43 3.27 11.62
C ASN A 48 -1.31 3.27 12.86
N ASN A 49 -1.54 2.09 13.42
CA ASN A 49 -2.41 1.93 14.57
C ASN A 49 -1.56 1.76 15.79
N VAL A 50 -1.57 2.73 16.69
CA VAL A 50 -0.70 2.69 17.85
C VAL A 50 -1.08 1.58 18.80
N LYS A 51 -2.33 1.14 18.80
CA LYS A 51 -2.73 0.11 19.71
C LYS A 51 -2.38 -1.28 19.22
N LYS A 52 -2.19 -1.46 17.93
CA LYS A 52 -1.81 -2.75 17.40
C LYS A 52 -0.72 -2.53 16.39
N PRO A 53 0.48 -2.30 16.83
CA PRO A 53 1.55 -1.89 15.93
C PRO A 53 2.13 -2.97 15.03
N GLY A 54 1.76 -4.20 15.22
CA GLY A 54 2.43 -5.27 14.50
C GLY A 54 2.33 -5.23 13.00
N SER A 55 1.31 -4.58 12.45
CA SER A 55 1.15 -4.52 11.01
C SER A 55 1.31 -3.13 10.45
N ASN A 56 1.89 -2.24 11.25
CA ASN A 56 2.00 -0.86 10.80
C ASN A 56 3.06 -0.71 9.72
N GLY A 57 2.78 0.14 8.77
CA GLY A 57 3.72 0.41 7.70
C GLY A 57 3.03 0.59 6.38
N MET A 58 3.78 0.37 5.30
CA MET A 58 3.27 0.50 3.95
C MET A 58 3.24 -0.88 3.32
N TRP A 59 2.07 -1.28 2.86
CA TRP A 59 1.88 -2.58 2.25
C TRP A 59 1.78 -2.38 0.76
N LEU A 60 2.69 -2.97 -0.01
CA LEU A 60 2.69 -2.84 -1.45
C LEU A 60 1.95 -4.03 -2.02
N PHE A 61 0.93 -3.78 -2.84
CA PHE A 61 0.18 -4.87 -3.42
C PHE A 61 0.84 -5.32 -4.70
N THR A 62 0.89 -6.62 -4.91
CA THR A 62 1.53 -7.17 -6.07
C THR A 62 0.90 -8.53 -6.38
N THR A 63 1.55 -9.33 -7.21
CA THR A 63 1.06 -10.66 -7.57
C THR A 63 2.14 -11.66 -7.22
N ARG A 64 1.77 -12.94 -7.21
CA ARG A 64 2.75 -13.97 -6.94
C ARG A 64 3.88 -13.94 -7.94
N GLU A 65 3.58 -13.55 -9.15
CA GLU A 65 4.60 -13.50 -10.18
C GLU A 65 5.69 -12.50 -9.86
N HIS A 66 5.35 -11.39 -9.23
CA HIS A 66 6.29 -10.31 -9.05
C HIS A 66 6.80 -10.13 -7.62
N VAL A 67 6.23 -10.85 -6.65
CA VAL A 67 6.52 -10.53 -5.26
C VAL A 67 7.98 -10.74 -4.89
N ASP A 68 8.64 -11.73 -5.46
CA ASP A 68 10.02 -11.96 -5.11
C ASP A 68 10.93 -10.89 -5.70
N GLN A 69 10.67 -10.48 -6.94
CA GLN A 69 11.46 -9.42 -7.53
C GLN A 69 11.22 -8.11 -6.83
N LEU A 70 9.97 -7.84 -6.46
CA LEU A 70 9.65 -6.62 -5.77
C LEU A 70 10.33 -6.60 -4.40
N GLY A 71 10.27 -7.72 -3.69
CA GLY A 71 10.92 -7.78 -2.38
C GLY A 71 12.41 -7.56 -2.46
N ALA A 72 13.04 -7.98 -3.54
CA ALA A 72 14.47 -7.82 -3.70
C ALA A 72 14.90 -6.36 -3.84
N GLU A 73 13.94 -5.48 -4.11
CA GLU A 73 14.26 -4.05 -4.15
C GLU A 73 14.50 -3.50 -2.74
N PHE A 74 14.15 -4.25 -1.71
CA PHE A 74 14.28 -3.80 -0.34
C PHE A 74 15.13 -4.82 0.42
N PRO A 75 16.43 -4.81 0.18
CA PRO A 75 17.31 -5.90 0.56
C PRO A 75 17.35 -6.31 2.02
N GLU A 76 17.07 -5.43 2.90
CA GLU A 76 17.15 -5.82 4.27
C GLU A 76 15.80 -6.27 4.82
N LEU A 77 14.82 -6.45 3.95
CA LEU A 77 13.51 -6.82 4.40
C LEU A 77 13.48 -8.32 4.66
N PRO A 78 13.10 -8.76 5.87
CA PRO A 78 13.02 -10.19 6.11
C PRO A 78 11.95 -10.84 5.25
N LYS A 79 12.20 -12.09 4.87
CA LYS A 79 11.28 -12.76 4.01
C LYS A 79 9.88 -12.85 4.56
N ARG A 80 9.68 -12.83 5.85
CA ARG A 80 8.34 -12.92 6.41
C ARG A 80 7.46 -11.75 6.01
N TYR A 81 8.06 -10.71 5.44
CA TYR A 81 7.26 -9.58 4.98
C TYR A 81 6.91 -9.70 3.50
N LEU A 82 7.23 -10.84 2.88
CA LEU A 82 6.78 -11.09 1.55
C LEU A 82 5.65 -12.12 1.65
N TRP A 83 4.44 -11.67 1.47
CA TRP A 83 3.28 -12.50 1.69
C TRP A 83 2.65 -12.91 0.38
N ARG A 84 2.18 -14.14 0.26
CA ARG A 84 1.50 -14.55 -0.95
C ARG A 84 0.36 -15.49 -0.59
N SER A 85 -0.74 -15.35 -1.32
CA SER A 85 -1.90 -16.18 -1.13
C SER A 85 -2.65 -16.22 -2.44
N ASN A 86 -2.76 -17.38 -3.05
CA ASN A 86 -3.35 -17.50 -4.37
C ASN A 86 -2.58 -16.60 -5.32
N ASP A 87 -3.24 -15.75 -6.08
CA ASP A 87 -2.54 -14.85 -6.97
C ASP A 87 -2.20 -13.55 -6.32
N LYS A 88 -2.59 -13.35 -5.09
CA LYS A 88 -2.37 -12.08 -4.41
C LYS A 88 -1.10 -12.15 -3.62
N ALA A 89 -0.40 -11.07 -3.59
CA ALA A 89 0.82 -11.01 -2.80
C ALA A 89 1.04 -9.60 -2.30
N TRP A 90 1.86 -9.48 -1.28
CA TRP A 90 2.17 -8.20 -0.67
C TRP A 90 3.63 -8.17 -0.32
N VAL A 91 4.22 -6.97 -0.41
CA VAL A 91 5.51 -6.72 0.22
C VAL A 91 5.21 -5.70 1.29
N ILE A 92 5.51 -6.02 2.54
CA ILE A 92 5.17 -5.17 3.66
C ILE A 92 6.43 -4.47 4.14
N LEU A 93 6.38 -3.14 4.16
CA LEU A 93 7.47 -2.32 4.65
C LEU A 93 7.09 -1.88 6.06
N PRO A 94 7.60 -2.55 7.11
CA PRO A 94 7.17 -2.23 8.47
C PRO A 94 7.66 -0.87 8.91
N SER A 95 6.80 -0.11 9.55
CA SER A 95 7.18 1.23 9.96
C SER A 95 8.25 1.25 11.04
N LYS A 96 8.47 0.10 11.70
CA LYS A 96 9.48 0.06 12.74
C LYS A 96 10.89 -0.10 12.20
N LEU A 97 11.04 -0.38 10.91
CA LEU A 97 12.38 -0.51 10.36
C LEU A 97 13.06 0.85 10.32
N GLU A 98 14.34 0.84 10.61
CA GLU A 98 15.10 2.08 10.54
C GLU A 98 15.03 2.65 9.14
N GLU A 99 15.02 1.81 8.11
CA GLU A 99 14.98 2.25 6.73
C GLU A 99 13.58 2.50 6.20
N PHE A 100 12.57 2.49 7.08
CA PHE A 100 11.20 2.57 6.59
C PHE A 100 10.96 3.77 5.68
N GLU A 101 11.37 4.95 6.07
CA GLU A 101 11.10 6.12 5.25
C GLU A 101 11.80 6.03 3.91
N ASN A 102 13.06 5.60 3.91
CA ASN A 102 13.79 5.47 2.66
C ASN A 102 13.14 4.45 1.76
N TYR A 103 12.70 3.33 2.32
CA TYR A 103 12.04 2.31 1.54
C TYR A 103 10.69 2.82 1.02
N ALA A 104 9.95 3.56 1.84
CA ALA A 104 8.66 4.07 1.42
C ALA A 104 8.83 5.09 0.30
N PHE A 105 9.84 5.96 0.38
CA PHE A 105 10.09 6.90 -0.70
C PHE A 105 10.48 6.16 -1.97
N LYS A 106 11.30 5.11 -1.85
CA LYS A 106 11.67 4.33 -3.01
C LYS A 106 10.46 3.69 -3.65
N ALA A 107 9.57 3.13 -2.83
CA ALA A 107 8.36 2.51 -3.35
C ALA A 107 7.49 3.55 -4.06
N CYS A 108 7.37 4.74 -3.49
CA CYS A 108 6.59 5.79 -4.12
C CYS A 108 7.18 6.17 -5.48
N GLU A 109 8.51 6.25 -5.55
CA GLU A 109 9.14 6.58 -6.80
C GLU A 109 8.85 5.50 -7.84
N MET A 110 8.94 4.24 -7.45
CA MET A 110 8.63 3.15 -8.35
C MET A 110 7.20 3.24 -8.84
N ILE A 111 6.27 3.53 -7.95
CA ILE A 111 4.87 3.64 -8.31
C ILE A 111 4.65 4.79 -9.30
N VAL A 112 5.21 5.94 -9.01
CA VAL A 112 5.00 7.10 -9.87
C VAL A 112 5.61 6.85 -11.25
N ASN A 113 6.69 6.08 -11.30
CA ASN A 113 7.33 5.77 -12.56
C ASN A 113 6.66 4.60 -13.29
N GLY A 114 5.60 4.07 -12.76
CA GLY A 114 4.85 3.04 -13.47
C GLY A 114 5.41 1.64 -13.38
N ASP A 115 6.11 1.35 -12.28
CA ASP A 115 6.69 0.03 -12.11
C ASP A 115 5.57 -1.00 -12.01
N ARG A 116 5.52 -1.92 -12.98
CA ARG A 116 4.42 -2.85 -13.03
C ARG A 116 4.44 -3.93 -11.98
N ARG A 117 5.47 -4.03 -11.22
CA ARG A 117 5.51 -5.00 -10.12
C ARG A 117 4.69 -4.55 -8.93
N ILE A 118 4.30 -3.26 -8.88
CA ILE A 118 3.47 -2.76 -7.79
C ILE A 118 2.09 -2.48 -8.35
N GLY A 119 1.09 -3.04 -7.72
CA GLY A 119 -0.29 -2.83 -8.10
C GLY A 119 -0.95 -4.12 -8.49
N ARG A 120 -2.24 -4.21 -8.21
CA ARG A 120 -3.01 -5.38 -8.54
C ARG A 120 -4.40 -4.92 -8.83
N LEU A 121 -5.00 -5.44 -9.91
CA LEU A 121 -6.35 -5.06 -10.23
C LEU A 121 -7.28 -5.57 -9.15
N SER A 122 -8.02 -4.66 -8.59
CA SER A 122 -8.82 -5.02 -7.46
C SER A 122 -10.18 -5.50 -7.85
N ARG A 123 -10.60 -5.25 -9.16
CA ARG A 123 -11.85 -5.62 -9.47
C ARG A 123 -11.94 -6.83 -10.18
N GLY A 124 -11.03 -7.46 -10.40
CA GLY A 124 -11.08 -8.56 -11.12
C GLY A 124 -12.24 -9.33 -10.92
N LYS A 125 -12.60 -9.80 -9.95
CA LYS A 125 -13.63 -10.60 -9.91
C LYS A 125 -14.69 -10.00 -9.35
N VAL A 126 -14.56 -9.06 -8.90
CA VAL A 126 -15.55 -8.53 -8.35
C VAL A 126 -16.52 -8.06 -9.05
N SER A 127 -16.28 -7.84 -10.11
CA SER A 127 -17.21 -7.25 -10.81
C SER A 127 -18.45 -7.78 -10.43
N ALA A 128 -18.45 -8.85 -10.14
CA ALA A 128 -19.63 -9.36 -10.00
C ALA A 128 -20.22 -8.93 -8.82
N THR A 129 -19.61 -8.62 -7.96
CA THR A 129 -20.21 -8.42 -6.86
C THR A 129 -20.21 -7.24 -6.43
N LYS A 130 -20.40 -6.60 -6.80
CA LYS A 130 -20.46 -5.52 -6.45
C LYS A 130 -20.13 -5.23 -5.20
N GLY A 131 -19.65 -4.68 -4.84
CA GLY A 131 -19.36 -4.22 -3.67
C GLY A 131 -18.40 -4.84 -2.94
N SER A 132 -18.02 -5.61 -3.23
CA SER A 132 -17.28 -6.20 -2.50
C SER A 132 -16.04 -5.92 -2.72
N TYR A 133 -15.36 -5.61 -2.19
CA TYR A 133 -14.17 -5.38 -2.43
C TYR A 133 -13.45 -6.02 -1.76
N GLU A 134 -12.95 -6.69 -1.91
CA GLU A 134 -12.23 -7.31 -1.48
C GLU A 134 -11.05 -6.98 -1.46
N ILE A 135 -10.45 -6.53 -1.07
CA ILE A 135 -9.24 -6.13 -1.06
C ILE A 135 -8.36 -7.04 -0.47
#